data_7582c0c68dcf8a7cdc6e5b2e5c885927
#
_entry.id   7582c0c68dcf8a7cdc6e5b2e5c885927
#
_cell.length_a   1.000
_cell.length_b   1.000
_cell.length_c   1.000
_cell.angle_alpha   90.00
_cell.angle_beta   90.00
_cell.angle_gamma   90.00
#
_symmetry.space_group_name_H-M   'P 1'
#
loop_
_entity.id
_entity.type
_entity.pdbx_description
1 polymer ?
#
loop_
_entity_poly.entity_id
_entity_poly.type
_entity_poly.pdbx_seq_one_letter_code
_entity_poly.pdbx_strand_id
1 'polypeptide(L)'
;MKKYLWILAAAFLLQACSKDEEEGPYVPWRPGDDKEETIDLDKATKVMILTEQAKNRIVMIDQPTGKVAWEWTAADSGLSAAEQAWFDLPDEAKPVYNRTCVLVTASGGGVALIRIADKKAMFYAKPGGNPHSAEVLPDGNVVVASSTGNLLSVYVYNGADSYVSRPAFTMPVHSAHNVVWDRKRGCLWTATGAQLLKLAYNGKRTAPELTQVRSYDMAAGNTDAHDLAPVCGEDAMYVSTNQHVYKFDCAAEKFLDVEIFQQNTIKSISTGPEEIGRAHV
;
A
#
# COMPACT_ATOMS: atom_id res chain seq x y z
N MET A 1 22.77 23.63 -1.57
CA MET A 1 21.49 23.10 -1.06
C MET A 1 21.72 21.62 -0.76
N LYS A 2 21.76 21.24 0.53
CA LYS A 2 22.02 19.86 0.96
C LYS A 2 20.72 19.08 0.87
N LYS A 3 20.67 18.05 0.01
CA LYS A 3 19.54 17.09 -0.04
C LYS A 3 19.66 16.18 1.17
N TYR A 4 18.73 16.27 2.09
CA TYR A 4 18.62 15.35 3.22
C TYR A 4 17.97 14.04 2.71
N LEU A 5 18.74 12.98 2.78
CA LEU A 5 18.30 11.61 2.52
C LEU A 5 17.64 11.09 3.80
N TRP A 6 16.32 10.89 3.78
CA TRP A 6 15.61 10.29 4.91
C TRP A 6 15.50 8.81 4.66
N ILE A 7 16.13 8.03 5.51
CA ILE A 7 15.98 6.58 5.55
C ILE A 7 14.91 6.29 6.58
N LEU A 8 13.81 5.66 6.15
CA LEU A 8 12.80 5.10 7.02
C LEU A 8 13.37 3.84 7.69
N ALA A 9 13.96 4.00 8.87
CA ALA A 9 14.21 2.88 9.75
C ALA A 9 12.94 2.62 10.54
N ALA A 10 12.23 1.53 10.25
CA ALA A 10 11.20 1.01 11.12
C ALA A 10 11.87 0.46 12.39
N ALA A 11 11.96 1.28 13.43
CA ALA A 11 12.47 0.85 14.74
C ALA A 11 11.34 0.12 15.48
N PHE A 12 11.43 -1.21 15.54
CA PHE A 12 10.60 -2.02 16.42
C PHE A 12 11.14 -1.92 17.85
N LEU A 13 10.34 -1.35 18.74
CA LEU A 13 10.53 -1.51 20.18
C LEU A 13 9.78 -2.76 20.63
N LEU A 14 10.50 -3.87 20.71
CA LEU A 14 10.12 -5.01 21.52
C LEU A 14 10.44 -4.67 22.98
N GLN A 15 9.46 -4.30 23.76
CA GLN A 15 9.57 -4.29 25.22
C GLN A 15 9.31 -5.70 25.74
N ALA A 16 10.32 -6.58 25.62
CA ALA A 16 10.43 -7.75 26.48
C ALA A 16 11.21 -7.32 27.71
N CYS A 17 10.58 -7.38 28.87
CA CYS A 17 11.27 -7.29 30.16
C CYS A 17 12.29 -8.41 30.27
N SER A 18 13.57 -8.12 30.06
CA SER A 18 14.68 -8.88 30.63
C SER A 18 15.98 -8.08 30.56
N LYS A 19 16.49 -7.72 31.71
CA LYS A 19 17.88 -7.38 32.07
C LYS A 19 18.63 -6.39 31.21
N ASP A 20 19.04 -5.32 31.87
CA ASP A 20 19.98 -4.30 31.48
C ASP A 20 21.18 -4.87 30.70
N GLU A 21 21.09 -4.92 29.38
CA GLU A 21 22.25 -4.88 28.52
C GLU A 21 22.48 -3.40 28.24
N GLU A 22 23.64 -2.88 28.69
CA GLU A 22 24.08 -1.53 28.37
C GLU A 22 24.08 -1.38 26.83
N GLU A 23 23.13 -0.60 26.30
CA GLU A 23 23.18 -0.19 24.89
C GLU A 23 24.52 0.51 24.68
N GLY A 24 25.35 -0.06 23.81
CA GLY A 24 26.60 0.58 23.38
C GLY A 24 26.32 1.97 22.81
N PRO A 25 27.30 2.85 22.72
CA PRO A 25 27.10 4.20 22.25
C PRO A 25 26.48 4.17 20.84
N TYR A 26 25.42 4.95 20.64
CA TYR A 26 24.75 5.13 19.33
C TYR A 26 25.81 5.47 18.26
N VAL A 27 25.99 4.58 17.31
CA VAL A 27 26.83 4.80 16.13
C VAL A 27 25.94 5.30 15.00
N PRO A 28 26.07 6.55 14.53
CA PRO A 28 25.28 7.02 13.41
C PRO A 28 25.54 6.17 12.18
N TRP A 29 24.47 5.64 11.58
CA TRP A 29 24.53 4.92 10.32
C TRP A 29 25.17 5.79 9.21
N ARG A 30 26.03 5.20 8.38
CA ARG A 30 26.65 5.84 7.23
C ARG A 30 26.28 5.09 5.96
N PRO A 31 25.98 5.79 4.86
CA PRO A 31 25.79 5.15 3.57
C PRO A 31 27.00 4.27 3.20
N GLY A 32 26.77 2.97 2.99
CA GLY A 32 27.80 1.99 2.64
C GLY A 32 28.29 1.10 3.79
N ASP A 33 27.81 1.32 5.02
CA ASP A 33 28.14 0.46 6.17
C ASP A 33 27.37 -0.88 6.15
N ASP A 34 26.23 -0.95 5.43
CA ASP A 34 25.39 -2.13 5.37
C ASP A 34 25.65 -2.95 4.10
N LYS A 35 26.26 -4.09 4.24
CA LYS A 35 26.12 -5.15 3.25
C LYS A 35 24.72 -5.75 3.42
N GLU A 36 23.84 -5.48 2.46
CA GLU A 36 22.53 -6.07 2.44
C GLU A 36 22.67 -7.60 2.38
N GLU A 37 22.23 -8.26 3.45
CA GLU A 37 22.22 -9.71 3.50
C GLU A 37 20.94 -10.26 2.88
N THR A 38 21.05 -11.35 2.13
CA THR A 38 19.92 -12.00 1.48
C THR A 38 19.67 -13.41 2.02
N ILE A 39 18.43 -13.87 1.85
CA ILE A 39 17.99 -15.23 2.16
C ILE A 39 17.03 -15.69 1.05
N ASP A 40 16.97 -16.99 0.77
CA ASP A 40 15.98 -17.52 -0.16
C ASP A 40 14.56 -17.31 0.41
N LEU A 41 13.61 -16.88 -0.44
CA LEU A 41 12.24 -16.59 -0.01
C LEU A 41 11.52 -17.78 0.62
N ASP A 42 11.80 -19.01 0.13
CA ASP A 42 11.25 -20.26 0.66
C ASP A 42 11.79 -20.62 2.06
N LYS A 43 12.87 -20.01 2.49
CA LYS A 43 13.45 -20.14 3.84
C LYS A 43 13.01 -19.06 4.81
N ALA A 44 12.42 -17.97 4.29
CA ALA A 44 11.89 -16.89 5.12
C ALA A 44 10.66 -17.36 5.90
N THR A 45 10.61 -17.03 7.19
CA THR A 45 9.57 -17.52 8.10
C THR A 45 8.46 -16.51 8.37
N LYS A 46 8.80 -15.23 8.40
CA LYS A 46 7.86 -14.13 8.62
C LYS A 46 8.21 -12.97 7.69
N VAL A 47 7.52 -12.91 6.55
CA VAL A 47 7.82 -11.96 5.48
C VAL A 47 7.01 -10.68 5.65
N MET A 48 7.71 -9.55 5.61
CA MET A 48 7.14 -8.21 5.52
C MET A 48 7.44 -7.62 4.14
N ILE A 49 6.43 -7.06 3.48
CA ILE A 49 6.58 -6.36 2.19
C ILE A 49 6.70 -4.87 2.47
N LEU A 50 7.69 -4.22 1.85
CA LEU A 50 7.97 -2.80 1.99
C LEU A 50 8.19 -2.15 0.63
N THR A 51 7.81 -0.89 0.52
CA THR A 51 8.21 0.01 -0.57
C THR A 51 9.46 0.78 -0.14
N GLU A 52 10.56 0.63 -0.88
CA GLU A 52 11.80 1.35 -0.62
C GLU A 52 12.00 2.44 -1.67
N GLN A 53 11.54 3.65 -1.36
CA GLN A 53 11.59 4.79 -2.29
C GLN A 53 13.02 5.21 -2.64
N ALA A 54 13.95 5.09 -1.68
CA ALA A 54 15.34 5.49 -1.90
C ALA A 54 16.04 4.71 -3.01
N LYS A 55 15.61 3.47 -3.26
CA LYS A 55 16.16 2.58 -4.29
C LYS A 55 15.14 2.27 -5.40
N ASN A 56 13.96 2.89 -5.40
CA ASN A 56 12.87 2.64 -6.35
C ASN A 56 12.55 1.15 -6.48
N ARG A 57 12.42 0.43 -5.35
CA ARG A 57 12.16 -1.01 -5.33
C ARG A 57 11.10 -1.43 -4.32
N ILE A 58 10.55 -2.60 -4.54
CA ILE A 58 9.75 -3.34 -3.55
C ILE A 58 10.66 -4.40 -2.95
N VAL A 59 10.64 -4.56 -1.62
CA VAL A 59 11.40 -5.60 -0.94
C VAL A 59 10.51 -6.45 -0.06
N MET A 60 10.87 -7.73 0.06
CA MET A 60 10.35 -8.64 1.07
C MET A 60 11.49 -8.95 2.05
N ILE A 61 11.27 -8.64 3.31
CA ILE A 61 12.25 -8.85 4.37
C ILE A 61 11.77 -9.99 5.27
N ASP A 62 12.64 -10.94 5.56
CA ASP A 62 12.41 -11.91 6.63
C ASP A 62 12.58 -11.19 7.97
N GLN A 63 11.47 -10.91 8.65
CA GLN A 63 11.44 -10.08 9.85
C GLN A 63 12.39 -10.59 10.97
N PRO A 64 12.47 -11.90 11.25
CA PRO A 64 13.35 -12.39 12.32
C PRO A 64 14.85 -12.17 12.05
N THR A 65 15.26 -12.15 10.79
CA THR A 65 16.69 -12.03 10.41
C THR A 65 17.05 -10.68 9.85
N GLY A 66 16.08 -9.86 9.47
CA GLY A 66 16.28 -8.59 8.77
C GLY A 66 16.81 -8.74 7.34
N LYS A 67 16.90 -9.97 6.81
CA LYS A 67 17.48 -10.24 5.48
C LYS A 67 16.47 -10.03 4.38
N VAL A 68 16.93 -9.54 3.23
CA VAL A 68 16.11 -9.43 2.03
C VAL A 68 15.88 -10.81 1.43
N ALA A 69 14.61 -11.22 1.39
CA ALA A 69 14.20 -12.52 0.84
C ALA A 69 13.77 -12.41 -0.64
N TRP A 70 13.34 -11.24 -1.06
CA TRP A 70 12.94 -10.96 -2.43
C TRP A 70 12.94 -9.45 -2.66
N GLU A 71 13.24 -9.04 -3.88
CA GLU A 71 13.12 -7.65 -4.31
C GLU A 71 12.59 -7.57 -5.73
N TRP A 72 12.04 -6.44 -6.09
CA TRP A 72 11.62 -6.14 -7.45
C TRP A 72 11.87 -4.68 -7.78
N THR A 73 12.40 -4.46 -8.97
CA THR A 73 12.44 -3.17 -9.66
C THR A 73 11.74 -3.30 -11.01
N ALA A 74 11.33 -2.20 -11.62
CA ALA A 74 10.68 -2.25 -12.93
C ALA A 74 11.58 -2.85 -14.03
N ALA A 75 12.90 -2.79 -13.86
CA ALA A 75 13.87 -3.42 -14.76
C ALA A 75 13.78 -4.96 -14.74
N ASP A 76 13.49 -5.58 -13.59
CA ASP A 76 13.34 -7.05 -13.46
C ASP A 76 12.21 -7.60 -14.34
N SER A 77 11.20 -6.80 -14.64
CA SER A 77 10.10 -7.17 -15.54
C SER A 77 10.38 -6.89 -17.02
N GLY A 78 11.58 -6.43 -17.36
CA GLY A 78 11.97 -6.11 -18.73
C GLY A 78 11.26 -4.89 -19.33
N LEU A 79 10.76 -3.98 -18.48
CA LEU A 79 10.14 -2.75 -18.91
C LEU A 79 11.17 -1.81 -19.57
N SER A 80 10.74 -1.04 -20.58
CA SER A 80 11.60 -0.03 -21.21
C SER A 80 12.03 1.04 -20.19
N ALA A 81 13.13 1.73 -20.44
CA ALA A 81 13.60 2.80 -19.55
C ALA A 81 12.54 3.90 -19.30
N ALA A 82 11.70 4.19 -20.29
CA ALA A 82 10.61 5.14 -20.14
C ALA A 82 9.50 4.61 -19.21
N GLU A 83 9.22 3.32 -19.25
CA GLU A 83 8.22 2.66 -18.38
C GLU A 83 8.77 2.44 -16.98
N GLN A 84 10.07 2.17 -16.82
CA GLN A 84 10.72 2.04 -15.51
C GLN A 84 10.53 3.31 -14.67
N ALA A 85 10.61 4.49 -15.27
CA ALA A 85 10.40 5.77 -14.60
C ALA A 85 8.96 5.93 -14.04
N TRP A 86 7.98 5.13 -14.50
CA TRP A 86 6.62 5.16 -13.92
C TRP A 86 6.60 4.56 -12.50
N PHE A 87 7.62 3.79 -12.15
CA PHE A 87 7.74 3.11 -10.85
C PHE A 87 8.75 3.78 -9.92
N ASP A 88 9.16 5.01 -10.23
CA ASP A 88 9.90 5.84 -9.30
C ASP A 88 9.03 6.19 -8.09
N LEU A 89 9.64 6.19 -6.90
CA LEU A 89 8.98 6.45 -5.62
C LEU A 89 7.76 5.52 -5.41
N PRO A 90 7.97 4.21 -5.21
CA PRO A 90 6.87 3.29 -4.95
C PRO A 90 6.13 3.64 -3.65
N ASP A 91 4.79 3.63 -3.71
CA ASP A 91 3.92 4.05 -2.62
C ASP A 91 3.30 2.86 -1.87
N GLU A 92 2.71 1.92 -2.59
CA GLU A 92 2.04 0.77 -1.99
C GLU A 92 2.47 -0.54 -2.64
N ALA A 93 2.52 -1.60 -1.83
CA ALA A 93 2.76 -2.97 -2.27
C ALA A 93 1.86 -3.94 -1.49
N LYS A 94 0.86 -4.53 -2.17
CA LYS A 94 -0.10 -5.47 -1.59
C LYS A 94 0.14 -6.89 -2.08
N PRO A 95 0.23 -7.91 -1.19
CA PRO A 95 0.21 -9.31 -1.61
C PRO A 95 -1.19 -9.67 -2.09
N VAL A 96 -1.30 -10.21 -3.30
CA VAL A 96 -2.56 -10.63 -3.92
C VAL A 96 -2.46 -12.05 -4.48
N TYR A 97 -3.59 -12.62 -4.93
CA TYR A 97 -3.66 -13.98 -5.50
C TYR A 97 -2.98 -15.03 -4.60
N ASN A 98 -3.43 -15.11 -3.34
CA ASN A 98 -2.85 -16.03 -2.34
C ASN A 98 -1.33 -15.87 -2.18
N ARG A 99 -0.83 -14.63 -2.23
CA ARG A 99 0.59 -14.29 -2.09
C ARG A 99 1.48 -14.82 -3.22
N THR A 100 0.94 -15.07 -4.40
CA THR A 100 1.73 -15.41 -5.59
C THR A 100 2.12 -14.18 -6.41
N CYS A 101 1.45 -13.06 -6.16
CA CYS A 101 1.71 -11.78 -6.83
C CYS A 101 1.75 -10.63 -5.81
N VAL A 102 2.41 -9.54 -6.20
CA VAL A 102 2.38 -8.24 -5.52
C VAL A 102 1.75 -7.22 -6.46
N LEU A 103 0.77 -6.48 -5.96
CA LEU A 103 0.20 -5.32 -6.63
C LEU A 103 0.92 -4.07 -6.13
N VAL A 104 1.47 -3.28 -7.05
CA VAL A 104 2.37 -2.15 -6.76
C VAL A 104 1.82 -0.88 -7.37
N THR A 105 1.90 0.24 -6.63
CA THR A 105 1.72 1.60 -7.16
C THR A 105 2.96 2.44 -6.90
N ALA A 106 3.16 3.49 -7.69
CA ALA A 106 4.28 4.41 -7.53
C ALA A 106 3.92 5.84 -7.92
N SER A 107 4.46 6.82 -7.19
CA SER A 107 4.29 8.25 -7.46
C SER A 107 4.76 8.68 -8.86
N GLY A 108 5.67 7.92 -9.48
CA GLY A 108 6.06 8.08 -10.90
C GLY A 108 4.91 7.89 -11.89
N GLY A 109 3.75 7.42 -11.43
CA GLY A 109 2.49 7.32 -12.18
C GLY A 109 2.11 5.92 -12.59
N GLY A 110 2.85 4.88 -12.15
CA GLY A 110 2.64 3.49 -12.53
C GLY A 110 1.81 2.67 -11.54
N VAL A 111 1.18 1.62 -12.08
CA VAL A 111 0.61 0.49 -11.33
C VAL A 111 1.02 -0.80 -12.02
N ALA A 112 1.37 -1.84 -11.25
CA ALA A 112 1.71 -3.15 -11.81
C ALA A 112 1.29 -4.31 -10.90
N LEU A 113 0.94 -5.43 -11.53
CA LEU A 113 0.74 -6.73 -10.89
C LEU A 113 1.95 -7.61 -11.21
N ILE A 114 2.77 -7.88 -10.21
CA ILE A 114 4.05 -8.57 -10.35
C ILE A 114 3.92 -9.99 -9.83
N ARG A 115 4.27 -10.98 -10.64
CA ARG A 115 4.36 -12.37 -10.20
C ARG A 115 5.67 -12.58 -9.44
N ILE A 116 5.58 -13.09 -8.22
CA ILE A 116 6.74 -13.23 -7.31
C ILE A 116 7.78 -14.19 -7.86
N ALA A 117 7.34 -15.31 -8.44
CA ALA A 117 8.22 -16.40 -8.86
C ALA A 117 9.26 -16.02 -9.93
N ASP A 118 8.92 -15.11 -10.83
CA ASP A 118 9.77 -14.72 -11.96
C ASP A 118 9.88 -13.21 -12.16
N LYS A 119 9.34 -12.42 -11.22
CA LYS A 119 9.33 -10.96 -11.22
C LYS A 119 8.67 -10.33 -12.47
N LYS A 120 7.85 -11.10 -13.18
CA LYS A 120 7.17 -10.65 -14.39
C LYS A 120 6.00 -9.75 -14.06
N ALA A 121 5.92 -8.57 -14.71
CA ALA A 121 4.72 -7.75 -14.73
C ALA A 121 3.64 -8.46 -15.56
N MET A 122 2.65 -9.01 -14.86
CA MET A 122 1.49 -9.67 -15.47
C MET A 122 0.49 -8.64 -16.04
N PHE A 123 0.41 -7.51 -15.38
CA PHE A 123 -0.35 -6.34 -15.77
C PHE A 123 0.45 -5.11 -15.38
N TYR A 124 0.43 -4.06 -16.21
CA TYR A 124 0.86 -2.73 -15.81
C TYR A 124 0.15 -1.65 -16.63
N ALA A 125 0.02 -0.48 -16.02
CA ALA A 125 -0.60 0.70 -16.64
C ALA A 125 0.03 1.99 -16.09
N LYS A 126 -0.28 3.10 -16.75
CA LYS A 126 0.10 4.45 -16.28
C LYS A 126 -1.16 5.26 -15.96
N PRO A 127 -1.79 5.09 -14.79
CA PRO A 127 -2.89 5.95 -14.35
C PRO A 127 -2.52 7.42 -14.34
N GLY A 128 -1.30 7.73 -13.93
CA GLY A 128 -0.88 9.11 -13.67
C GLY A 128 -1.57 9.70 -12.44
N GLY A 129 -1.33 10.99 -12.17
CA GLY A 129 -1.97 11.67 -11.06
C GLY A 129 -1.60 11.13 -9.68
N ASN A 130 -0.37 10.63 -9.53
CA ASN A 130 0.18 10.13 -8.28
C ASN A 130 -0.65 8.97 -7.70
N PRO A 131 -0.58 7.75 -8.29
CA PRO A 131 -1.32 6.58 -7.79
C PRO A 131 -0.71 6.08 -6.50
N HIS A 132 -1.46 6.17 -5.40
CA HIS A 132 -1.02 5.77 -4.07
C HIS A 132 -1.49 4.38 -3.65
N SER A 133 -2.59 3.90 -4.22
CA SER A 133 -3.13 2.59 -3.84
C SER A 133 -3.82 1.92 -5.02
N ALA A 134 -3.81 0.59 -5.02
CA ALA A 134 -4.56 -0.20 -5.97
C ALA A 134 -5.17 -1.44 -5.30
N GLU A 135 -6.21 -2.02 -5.94
CA GLU A 135 -6.85 -3.23 -5.46
C GLU A 135 -7.26 -4.12 -6.63
N VAL A 136 -7.20 -5.44 -6.45
CA VAL A 136 -7.71 -6.41 -7.40
C VAL A 136 -9.16 -6.72 -7.09
N LEU A 137 -10.06 -6.45 -8.04
CA LEU A 137 -11.48 -6.76 -7.92
C LEU A 137 -11.74 -8.26 -8.15
N PRO A 138 -12.90 -8.79 -7.72
CA PRO A 138 -13.19 -10.24 -7.77
C PRO A 138 -13.10 -10.88 -9.16
N ASP A 139 -13.31 -10.10 -10.22
CA ASP A 139 -13.23 -10.53 -11.62
C ASP A 139 -11.84 -10.37 -12.25
N GLY A 140 -10.86 -9.93 -11.45
CA GLY A 140 -9.48 -9.71 -11.87
C GLY A 140 -9.19 -8.31 -12.43
N ASN A 141 -10.18 -7.43 -12.53
CA ASN A 141 -9.94 -6.03 -12.86
C ASN A 141 -9.14 -5.34 -11.76
N VAL A 142 -8.42 -4.28 -12.12
CA VAL A 142 -7.58 -3.52 -11.18
C VAL A 142 -8.16 -2.12 -11.03
N VAL A 143 -8.50 -1.72 -9.80
CA VAL A 143 -8.87 -0.35 -9.46
C VAL A 143 -7.66 0.36 -8.88
N VAL A 144 -7.45 1.63 -9.25
CA VAL A 144 -6.32 2.46 -8.81
C VAL A 144 -6.83 3.79 -8.28
N ALA A 145 -6.32 4.20 -7.13
CA ALA A 145 -6.56 5.51 -6.54
C ALA A 145 -5.40 6.46 -6.85
N SER A 146 -5.69 7.55 -7.57
CA SER A 146 -4.72 8.58 -7.94
C SER A 146 -5.00 9.88 -7.20
N SER A 147 -4.14 10.23 -6.23
CA SER A 147 -4.39 11.31 -5.25
C SER A 147 -4.44 12.69 -5.89
N THR A 148 -3.39 13.10 -6.60
CA THR A 148 -3.37 14.42 -7.28
C THR A 148 -4.21 14.41 -8.57
N GLY A 149 -4.52 13.21 -9.10
CA GLY A 149 -5.47 13.03 -10.19
C GLY A 149 -6.91 13.18 -9.76
N ASN A 150 -7.20 13.09 -8.45
CA ASN A 150 -8.56 13.11 -7.88
C ASN A 150 -9.47 12.07 -8.54
N LEU A 151 -8.99 10.84 -8.70
CA LEU A 151 -9.62 9.86 -9.57
C LEU A 151 -9.44 8.43 -9.08
N LEU A 152 -10.50 7.64 -9.15
CA LEU A 152 -10.42 6.18 -9.22
C LEU A 152 -10.49 5.75 -10.68
N SER A 153 -9.58 4.86 -11.08
CA SER A 153 -9.52 4.29 -12.44
C SER A 153 -9.65 2.78 -12.37
N VAL A 154 -10.54 2.18 -13.18
CA VAL A 154 -10.68 0.72 -13.27
C VAL A 154 -10.13 0.24 -14.61
N TYR A 155 -9.17 -0.66 -14.55
CA TYR A 155 -8.53 -1.29 -15.70
C TYR A 155 -9.04 -2.72 -15.88
N VAL A 156 -9.43 -3.05 -17.11
CA VAL A 156 -9.79 -4.43 -17.48
C VAL A 156 -8.51 -5.18 -17.80
N TYR A 157 -8.18 -6.17 -16.98
CA TYR A 157 -7.07 -7.07 -17.22
C TYR A 157 -7.58 -8.40 -17.79
N ASN A 158 -7.21 -8.70 -19.04
CA ASN A 158 -7.66 -9.88 -19.78
C ASN A 158 -6.72 -11.08 -19.70
N GLY A 159 -5.52 -10.90 -19.10
CA GLY A 159 -4.49 -11.92 -18.98
C GLY A 159 -3.66 -12.16 -20.26
N ALA A 160 -4.00 -11.54 -21.37
CA ALA A 160 -3.29 -11.67 -22.66
C ALA A 160 -2.18 -10.61 -22.83
N ASP A 161 -2.57 -9.34 -22.65
CA ASP A 161 -1.64 -8.21 -22.77
C ASP A 161 -1.27 -7.72 -21.37
N SER A 162 0.02 -7.61 -21.08
CA SER A 162 0.48 -7.08 -19.80
C SER A 162 0.26 -5.56 -19.71
N TYR A 163 0.48 -4.80 -20.79
CA TYR A 163 0.26 -3.36 -20.81
C TYR A 163 -1.19 -3.00 -21.14
N VAL A 164 -1.83 -2.22 -20.27
CA VAL A 164 -3.18 -1.69 -20.48
C VAL A 164 -3.12 -0.16 -20.54
N SER A 165 -3.31 0.41 -21.73
CA SER A 165 -3.06 1.82 -22.01
C SER A 165 -4.13 2.77 -21.45
N ARG A 166 -5.35 2.29 -21.19
CA ARG A 166 -6.48 3.13 -20.75
C ARG A 166 -7.35 2.40 -19.74
N PRO A 167 -7.88 3.13 -18.73
CA PRO A 167 -8.93 2.59 -17.90
C PRO A 167 -10.21 2.37 -18.70
N ALA A 168 -10.99 1.37 -18.35
CA ALA A 168 -12.33 1.12 -18.88
C ALA A 168 -13.40 1.97 -18.17
N PHE A 169 -13.10 2.41 -16.94
CA PHE A 169 -13.99 3.29 -16.18
C PHE A 169 -13.17 4.24 -15.30
N THR A 170 -13.70 5.42 -15.09
CA THR A 170 -13.14 6.40 -14.16
C THR A 170 -14.22 7.05 -13.32
N MET A 171 -13.90 7.33 -12.04
CA MET A 171 -14.80 7.99 -11.11
C MET A 171 -14.04 9.13 -10.40
N PRO A 172 -14.50 10.38 -10.46
CA PRO A 172 -13.91 11.46 -9.68
C PRO A 172 -14.05 11.20 -8.17
N VAL A 173 -12.91 11.18 -7.47
CA VAL A 173 -12.83 11.10 -6.01
C VAL A 173 -11.73 12.02 -5.55
N HIS A 174 -12.10 13.10 -4.84
CA HIS A 174 -11.15 14.09 -4.38
C HIS A 174 -10.10 13.48 -3.46
N SER A 175 -8.82 13.72 -3.76
CA SER A 175 -7.68 13.24 -2.95
C SER A 175 -7.74 11.73 -2.69
N ALA A 176 -8.03 10.92 -3.74
CA ALA A 176 -8.12 9.47 -3.63
C ALA A 176 -6.74 8.86 -3.32
N HIS A 177 -6.48 8.49 -2.06
CA HIS A 177 -5.20 7.93 -1.64
C HIS A 177 -5.20 6.41 -1.48
N ASN A 178 -6.37 5.80 -1.31
CA ASN A 178 -6.45 4.38 -0.96
C ASN A 178 -7.68 3.71 -1.56
N VAL A 179 -7.61 2.40 -1.72
CA VAL A 179 -8.73 1.52 -2.09
C VAL A 179 -8.58 0.17 -1.40
N VAL A 180 -9.70 -0.35 -0.87
CA VAL A 180 -9.77 -1.67 -0.23
C VAL A 180 -11.04 -2.40 -0.67
N TRP A 181 -10.92 -3.63 -1.17
CA TRP A 181 -12.04 -4.49 -1.46
C TRP A 181 -12.53 -5.24 -0.22
N ASP A 182 -13.74 -4.97 0.22
CA ASP A 182 -14.40 -5.70 1.29
C ASP A 182 -15.08 -6.97 0.72
N ARG A 183 -14.41 -8.10 0.89
CA ARG A 183 -14.92 -9.39 0.40
C ARG A 183 -16.21 -9.83 1.07
N LYS A 184 -16.39 -9.45 2.34
CA LYS A 184 -17.55 -9.83 3.13
C LYS A 184 -18.82 -9.13 2.65
N ARG A 185 -18.68 -7.86 2.23
CA ARG A 185 -19.82 -7.02 1.79
C ARG A 185 -19.91 -6.88 0.28
N GLY A 186 -18.91 -7.33 -0.46
CA GLY A 186 -18.85 -7.18 -1.91
C GLY A 186 -18.85 -5.71 -2.34
N CYS A 187 -18.11 -4.86 -1.63
CA CYS A 187 -18.01 -3.43 -1.91
C CYS A 187 -16.57 -2.95 -1.85
N LEU A 188 -16.32 -1.78 -2.39
CA LEU A 188 -15.02 -1.10 -2.32
C LEU A 188 -15.11 0.04 -1.31
N TRP A 189 -14.07 0.19 -0.51
CA TRP A 189 -13.87 1.35 0.34
C TRP A 189 -12.75 2.22 -0.20
N THR A 190 -12.92 3.54 -0.10
CA THR A 190 -11.89 4.54 -0.39
C THR A 190 -12.08 5.74 0.51
N ALA A 191 -11.00 6.33 1.00
CA ALA A 191 -11.09 7.56 1.76
C ALA A 191 -10.72 8.76 0.90
N THR A 192 -11.45 9.85 1.09
CA THR A 192 -11.14 11.19 0.57
C THR A 192 -10.45 12.01 1.67
N GLY A 193 -10.15 13.27 1.40
CA GLY A 193 -9.57 14.15 2.43
C GLY A 193 -10.28 14.12 3.78
N ALA A 194 -11.62 14.02 3.82
CA ALA A 194 -12.41 14.12 5.05
C ALA A 194 -13.49 13.04 5.23
N GLN A 195 -13.64 12.11 4.30
CA GLN A 195 -14.70 11.10 4.30
C GLN A 195 -14.18 9.72 3.92
N LEU A 196 -14.79 8.70 4.51
CA LEU A 196 -14.70 7.33 4.01
C LEU A 196 -15.92 7.06 3.12
N LEU A 197 -15.68 6.61 1.90
CA LEU A 197 -16.71 6.30 0.91
C LEU A 197 -16.88 4.78 0.78
N LYS A 198 -18.14 4.35 0.72
CA LYS A 198 -18.54 3.00 0.33
C LYS A 198 -19.01 3.01 -1.11
N LEU A 199 -18.40 2.18 -1.96
CA LEU A 199 -18.73 2.11 -3.38
C LEU A 199 -19.23 0.71 -3.73
N ALA A 200 -20.28 0.64 -4.53
CA ALA A 200 -20.70 -0.58 -5.18
C ALA A 200 -19.89 -0.80 -6.45
N TYR A 201 -19.56 -2.06 -6.73
CA TYR A 201 -18.99 -2.49 -7.99
C TYR A 201 -20.03 -3.32 -8.74
N ASN A 202 -20.26 -3.03 -10.03
CA ASN A 202 -21.30 -3.70 -10.81
C ASN A 202 -20.98 -5.15 -11.18
N GLY A 203 -19.74 -5.64 -10.96
CA GLY A 203 -19.30 -7.00 -11.27
C GLY A 203 -19.22 -7.33 -12.76
N LYS A 204 -19.29 -6.33 -13.63
CA LYS A 204 -19.22 -6.53 -15.10
C LYS A 204 -17.80 -6.34 -15.58
N ARG A 205 -17.06 -7.43 -15.71
CA ARG A 205 -15.64 -7.42 -16.07
C ARG A 205 -15.29 -6.54 -17.26
N THR A 206 -16.05 -6.61 -18.36
CA THR A 206 -15.75 -5.88 -19.61
C THR A 206 -16.35 -4.49 -19.66
N ALA A 207 -17.25 -4.17 -18.74
CA ALA A 207 -17.89 -2.86 -18.59
C ALA A 207 -18.00 -2.51 -17.10
N PRO A 208 -16.84 -2.37 -16.41
CA PRO A 208 -16.79 -2.09 -14.98
C PRO A 208 -17.37 -0.73 -14.66
N GLU A 209 -18.03 -0.62 -13.51
CA GLU A 209 -18.59 0.64 -13.04
C GLU A 209 -18.58 0.66 -11.51
N LEU A 210 -18.21 1.78 -10.94
CA LEU A 210 -18.27 2.06 -9.51
C LEU A 210 -19.37 3.10 -9.27
N THR A 211 -20.13 2.90 -8.19
CA THR A 211 -21.18 3.84 -7.78
C THR A 211 -21.04 4.12 -6.28
N GLN A 212 -21.03 5.37 -5.89
CA GLN A 212 -21.04 5.73 -4.46
C GLN A 212 -22.38 5.34 -3.84
N VAL A 213 -22.31 4.52 -2.80
CA VAL A 213 -23.48 4.05 -2.04
C VAL A 213 -23.67 4.92 -0.79
N ARG A 214 -22.57 5.23 -0.10
CA ARG A 214 -22.61 5.95 1.17
C ARG A 214 -21.29 6.66 1.43
N SER A 215 -21.34 7.69 2.29
CA SER A 215 -20.18 8.38 2.85
C SER A 215 -20.31 8.50 4.36
N TYR A 216 -19.16 8.52 5.03
CA TYR A 216 -19.03 8.64 6.47
C TYR A 216 -18.02 9.75 6.76
N ASP A 217 -18.44 10.79 7.47
CA ASP A 217 -17.57 11.91 7.81
C ASP A 217 -16.56 11.49 8.87
N MET A 218 -15.31 11.85 8.69
CA MET A 218 -14.30 11.80 9.74
C MET A 218 -14.54 12.93 10.75
N ALA A 219 -14.00 12.82 11.94
CA ALA A 219 -14.13 13.86 12.95
C ALA A 219 -13.64 15.21 12.42
N ALA A 220 -14.31 16.29 12.84
CA ALA A 220 -14.03 17.65 12.37
C ALA A 220 -12.54 18.01 12.57
N GLY A 221 -11.92 18.55 11.54
CA GLY A 221 -10.50 18.92 11.53
C GLY A 221 -9.55 17.80 11.09
N ASN A 222 -10.04 16.57 10.92
CA ASN A 222 -9.24 15.48 10.38
C ASN A 222 -9.42 15.42 8.87
N THR A 223 -8.43 15.92 8.18
CA THR A 223 -8.34 15.95 6.73
C THR A 223 -7.15 15.11 6.27
N ASP A 224 -7.06 14.88 4.98
CA ASP A 224 -5.95 14.20 4.33
C ASP A 224 -5.80 12.74 4.80
N ALA A 225 -6.84 11.94 4.60
CA ALA A 225 -6.76 10.50 4.77
C ALA A 225 -5.70 9.92 3.83
N HIS A 226 -4.71 9.22 4.40
CA HIS A 226 -3.57 8.69 3.65
C HIS A 226 -3.67 7.20 3.39
N ASP A 227 -3.99 6.41 4.41
CA ASP A 227 -4.04 4.95 4.26
C ASP A 227 -5.33 4.37 4.82
N LEU A 228 -5.70 3.23 4.28
CA LEU A 228 -6.87 2.45 4.66
C LEU A 228 -6.47 0.98 4.70
N ALA A 229 -6.39 0.40 5.89
CA ALA A 229 -5.94 -0.97 6.08
C ALA A 229 -6.98 -1.82 6.81
N PRO A 230 -7.33 -3.02 6.29
CA PRO A 230 -8.13 -3.98 7.05
C PRO A 230 -7.44 -4.38 8.36
N VAL A 231 -8.20 -4.48 9.45
CA VAL A 231 -7.68 -4.96 10.74
C VAL A 231 -7.66 -6.48 10.73
N CYS A 232 -6.49 -7.06 10.97
CA CYS A 232 -6.34 -8.52 10.99
C CYS A 232 -7.24 -9.14 12.07
N GLY A 233 -8.07 -10.12 11.66
CA GLY A 233 -8.97 -10.83 12.59
C GLY A 233 -10.22 -10.08 13.03
N GLU A 234 -10.44 -8.85 12.55
CA GLU A 234 -11.59 -8.03 12.91
C GLU A 234 -12.38 -7.58 11.69
N ASP A 235 -13.66 -7.28 11.90
CA ASP A 235 -14.52 -6.68 10.87
C ASP A 235 -14.43 -5.14 10.91
N ALA A 236 -13.22 -4.65 10.74
CA ALA A 236 -12.87 -3.25 10.90
C ALA A 236 -11.75 -2.83 9.94
N MET A 237 -11.56 -1.53 9.78
CA MET A 237 -10.45 -0.92 9.06
C MET A 237 -9.82 0.18 9.90
N TYR A 238 -8.50 0.37 9.75
CA TYR A 238 -7.82 1.59 10.17
C TYR A 238 -7.81 2.60 9.04
N VAL A 239 -8.01 3.86 9.40
CA VAL A 239 -7.88 5.01 8.49
C VAL A 239 -6.84 5.95 9.09
N SER A 240 -5.71 6.13 8.43
CA SER A 240 -4.72 7.12 8.84
C SER A 240 -5.02 8.49 8.21
N THR A 241 -4.77 9.54 8.96
CA THR A 241 -4.85 10.93 8.52
C THR A 241 -3.58 11.68 8.89
N ASN A 242 -3.44 12.94 8.48
CA ASN A 242 -2.32 13.76 8.91
C ASN A 242 -2.20 13.93 10.44
N GLN A 243 -3.28 13.69 11.19
CA GLN A 243 -3.31 13.96 12.63
C GLN A 243 -3.50 12.70 13.47
N HIS A 244 -4.25 11.70 12.96
CA HIS A 244 -4.71 10.57 13.77
C HIS A 244 -4.86 9.30 12.95
N VAL A 245 -4.95 8.18 13.64
CA VAL A 245 -5.44 6.92 13.08
C VAL A 245 -6.75 6.54 13.76
N TYR A 246 -7.77 6.38 12.95
CA TYR A 246 -9.11 5.98 13.38
C TYR A 246 -9.36 4.51 13.07
N LYS A 247 -10.23 3.90 13.86
CA LYS A 247 -10.79 2.60 13.57
C LYS A 247 -12.23 2.76 13.09
N PHE A 248 -12.55 2.16 11.95
CA PHE A 248 -13.89 2.10 11.41
C PHE A 248 -14.45 0.69 11.57
N ASP A 249 -15.58 0.56 12.28
CA ASP A 249 -16.32 -0.69 12.40
C ASP A 249 -17.14 -0.90 11.12
N CYS A 250 -16.77 -1.90 10.31
CA CYS A 250 -17.41 -2.16 9.04
C CYS A 250 -18.81 -2.78 9.18
N ALA A 251 -19.11 -3.45 10.32
CA ALA A 251 -20.41 -4.02 10.58
C ALA A 251 -21.42 -2.97 11.02
N ALA A 252 -21.00 -2.09 11.94
CA ALA A 252 -21.81 -0.99 12.43
C ALA A 252 -21.81 0.22 11.48
N GLU A 253 -20.93 0.21 10.49
CA GLU A 253 -20.70 1.31 9.53
C GLU A 253 -20.48 2.66 10.20
N LYS A 254 -19.57 2.69 11.18
CA LYS A 254 -19.25 3.91 11.95
C LYS A 254 -17.79 3.95 12.40
N PHE A 255 -17.26 5.16 12.52
CA PHE A 255 -16.02 5.38 13.25
C PHE A 255 -16.23 5.12 14.74
N LEU A 256 -15.25 4.45 15.36
CA LEU A 256 -15.21 4.24 16.79
C LEU A 256 -14.58 5.48 17.45
N ASP A 257 -15.09 5.85 18.63
CA ASP A 257 -14.59 6.99 19.41
C ASP A 257 -13.23 6.72 20.07
N VAL A 258 -12.52 5.72 19.60
CA VAL A 258 -11.21 5.31 20.12
C VAL A 258 -10.16 5.77 19.14
N GLU A 259 -9.44 6.80 19.50
CA GLU A 259 -8.23 7.20 18.83
C GLU A 259 -7.13 6.20 19.15
N ILE A 260 -6.63 5.48 18.12
CA ILE A 260 -5.66 4.41 18.32
C ILE A 260 -4.25 4.97 18.47
N PHE A 261 -3.94 6.05 17.75
CA PHE A 261 -2.66 6.74 17.84
C PHE A 261 -2.84 8.26 17.73
N GLN A 262 -2.40 8.98 18.76
CA GLN A 262 -2.29 10.44 18.76
C GLN A 262 -0.92 10.86 18.22
N GLN A 263 -0.61 10.49 16.99
CA GLN A 263 0.63 10.88 16.34
C GLN A 263 0.34 11.51 15.00
N ASN A 264 0.98 12.65 14.74
CA ASN A 264 0.89 13.34 13.46
C ASN A 264 1.65 12.57 12.38
N THR A 265 1.21 12.70 11.12
CA THR A 265 1.93 12.24 9.93
C THR A 265 2.13 10.73 9.80
N ILE A 266 1.15 9.92 10.24
CA ILE A 266 1.15 8.49 9.93
C ILE A 266 0.68 8.32 8.49
N LYS A 267 1.60 7.91 7.61
CA LYS A 267 1.35 7.75 6.18
C LYS A 267 0.89 6.35 5.78
N SER A 268 1.26 5.35 6.55
CA SER A 268 0.88 3.97 6.28
C SER A 268 0.62 3.22 7.58
N ILE A 269 -0.35 2.32 7.53
CA ILE A 269 -0.70 1.44 8.64
C ILE A 269 -0.98 0.04 8.10
N SER A 270 -0.49 -0.97 8.80
CA SER A 270 -0.77 -2.37 8.49
C SER A 270 -0.99 -3.17 9.76
N THR A 271 -1.68 -4.29 9.65
CA THR A 271 -1.90 -5.18 10.78
C THR A 271 -1.52 -6.60 10.43
N GLY A 272 -0.81 -7.25 11.35
CA GLY A 272 -0.58 -8.69 11.37
C GLY A 272 -1.42 -9.35 12.47
N PRO A 273 -1.32 -10.68 12.62
CA PRO A 273 -2.05 -11.42 13.66
C PRO A 273 -1.74 -10.97 15.10
N GLU A 274 -0.57 -10.42 15.33
CA GLU A 274 -0.05 -10.07 16.65
C GLU A 274 0.48 -8.63 16.74
N GLU A 275 0.56 -7.91 15.61
CA GLU A 275 1.27 -6.63 15.53
C GLU A 275 0.56 -5.62 14.66
N ILE A 276 0.72 -4.34 15.00
CA ILE A 276 0.35 -3.20 14.16
C ILE A 276 1.64 -2.55 13.67
N GLY A 277 1.87 -2.59 12.36
CA GLY A 277 2.92 -1.86 11.67
C GLY A 277 2.46 -0.45 11.29
N ARG A 278 3.34 0.54 11.41
CA ARG A 278 3.08 1.92 10.99
C ARG A 278 4.33 2.56 10.42
N ALA A 279 4.15 3.49 9.47
CA ALA A 279 5.22 4.31 8.93
C ALA A 279 4.89 5.80 9.11
N HIS A 280 5.93 6.58 9.40
CA HIS A 280 5.90 8.04 9.50
C HIS A 280 6.69 8.65 8.33
N VAL A 281 6.37 9.87 7.97
CA VAL A 281 7.14 10.70 7.04
C VAL A 281 7.80 11.82 7.81
#